data_dbc00f6e66760b95d745a667cec63857
#
_entry.id   dbc00f6e66760b95d745a667cec63857
#
_cell.length_a   1.000
_cell.length_b   1.000
_cell.length_c   1.000
_cell.angle_alpha   90.00
_cell.angle_beta   90.00
_cell.angle_gamma   90.00
#
_symmetry.space_group_name_H-M   'P 1'
#
loop_
_entity.id
_entity.type
_entity.pdbx_description
1 polymer ?
#
loop_
_entity_poly.entity_id
_entity_poly.type
_entity_poly.pdbx_seq_one_letter_code
_entity_poly.pdbx_strand_id
1 'polypeptide(L)'
;MFVGNIVPMILVASAANMDSYYSTLLIQCSVLGAGVATLIQAFPIHLGKIRIGSGLPIMLGLTYTFLPICLAVATNEELGLPVLFGAQLVAALSSVFVAFVLPYIRKFFPPIVTGTIIVSIGISCFSIAAYNLAGGQGDPTMGQLHNWLIGGLVIVVIVACSAFGKGMVSAAAV
;
A
#
# COMPACT_ATOMS: atom_id res chain seq x y z
N MET A 1 1.98 8.24 -6.98
CA MET A 1 2.85 7.68 -5.91
C MET A 1 2.69 8.42 -4.57
N PHE A 2 2.75 9.77 -4.52
CA PHE A 2 2.57 10.52 -3.26
C PHE A 2 1.20 10.23 -2.61
N VAL A 3 0.12 10.35 -3.36
CA VAL A 3 -1.24 10.05 -2.90
C VAL A 3 -1.39 8.59 -2.46
N GLY A 4 -0.77 7.66 -3.18
CA GLY A 4 -0.80 6.23 -2.84
C GLY A 4 -0.18 5.90 -1.47
N ASN A 5 0.72 6.72 -0.94
CA ASN A 5 1.29 6.55 0.39
C ASN A 5 0.44 7.20 1.49
N ILE A 6 -0.32 8.24 1.16
CA ILE A 6 -1.13 8.99 2.13
C ILE A 6 -2.43 8.24 2.42
N VAL A 7 -3.11 7.73 1.39
CA VAL A 7 -4.44 7.11 1.53
C VAL A 7 -4.47 5.95 2.55
N PRO A 8 -3.56 4.97 2.55
CA PRO A 8 -3.58 3.90 3.55
C PRO A 8 -3.45 4.41 4.98
N MET A 9 -2.65 5.46 5.19
CA MET A 9 -2.46 6.05 6.53
C MET A 9 -3.70 6.81 7.00
N ILE A 10 -4.38 7.53 6.10
CA ILE A 10 -5.67 8.16 6.40
C ILE A 10 -6.70 7.11 6.81
N LEU A 11 -6.78 6.01 6.07
CA LEU A 11 -7.73 4.93 6.37
C LEU A 11 -7.45 4.28 7.72
N VAL A 12 -6.19 4.01 8.06
CA VAL A 12 -5.80 3.46 9.37
C VAL A 12 -6.07 4.46 10.48
N ALA A 13 -5.73 5.73 10.29
CA ALA A 13 -5.97 6.77 11.28
C ALA A 13 -7.47 6.99 11.55
N SER A 14 -8.29 6.97 10.49
CA SER A 14 -9.75 7.07 10.59
C SER A 14 -10.36 5.85 11.28
N ALA A 15 -9.90 4.63 10.95
CA ALA A 15 -10.38 3.41 11.57
C ALA A 15 -10.03 3.31 13.07
N ALA A 16 -8.88 3.86 13.46
CA ALA A 16 -8.42 3.91 14.84
C ALA A 16 -8.98 5.12 15.62
N ASN A 17 -9.87 5.94 15.02
CA ASN A 17 -10.40 7.18 15.60
C ASN A 17 -9.31 8.07 16.23
N MET A 18 -8.16 8.21 15.52
CA MET A 18 -7.02 8.97 16.01
C MET A 18 -7.32 10.47 16.01
N ASP A 19 -6.78 11.16 17.03
CA ASP A 19 -6.77 12.61 17.07
C ASP A 19 -6.04 13.21 15.87
N SER A 20 -6.48 14.38 15.41
CA SER A 20 -5.96 15.05 14.21
C SER A 20 -4.43 15.24 14.23
N TYR A 21 -3.87 15.50 15.41
CA TYR A 21 -2.42 15.65 15.59
C TYR A 21 -1.65 14.35 15.27
N TYR A 22 -2.09 13.23 15.86
CA TYR A 22 -1.45 11.93 15.66
C TYR A 22 -1.65 11.40 14.24
N SER A 23 -2.80 11.66 13.64
CA SER A 23 -3.08 11.31 12.24
C SER A 23 -2.12 12.02 11.29
N THR A 24 -1.90 13.31 11.50
CA THR A 24 -0.95 14.11 10.70
C THR A 24 0.48 13.61 10.88
N LEU A 25 0.88 13.31 12.11
CA LEU A 25 2.21 12.79 12.42
C LEU A 25 2.44 11.43 11.76
N LEU A 26 1.45 10.53 11.77
CA LEU A 26 1.49 9.23 11.12
C LEU A 26 1.72 9.37 9.61
N ILE A 27 0.99 10.27 8.96
CA ILE A 27 1.12 10.55 7.53
C ILE A 27 2.51 11.09 7.22
N GLN A 28 3.00 12.05 7.99
CA GLN A 28 4.33 12.64 7.81
C GLN A 28 5.44 11.59 7.95
N CYS A 29 5.39 10.75 8.98
CA CYS A 29 6.36 9.68 9.19
C CYS A 29 6.34 8.66 8.04
N SER A 30 5.16 8.31 7.51
CA SER A 30 5.04 7.38 6.40
C SER A 30 5.65 7.92 5.10
N VAL A 31 5.41 9.20 4.81
CA VAL A 31 5.97 9.86 3.62
C VAL A 31 7.50 10.00 3.73
N LEU A 32 8.00 10.39 4.91
CA LEU A 32 9.44 10.45 5.16
C LEU A 32 10.10 9.08 5.03
N GLY A 33 9.49 8.03 5.61
CA GLY A 33 9.98 6.66 5.50
C GLY A 33 10.03 6.16 4.06
N ALA A 34 8.98 6.41 3.28
CA ALA A 34 8.93 6.08 1.85
C ALA A 34 10.01 6.85 1.05
N GLY A 35 10.24 8.13 1.38
CA GLY A 35 11.29 8.95 0.77
C GLY A 35 12.68 8.40 1.04
N VAL A 36 12.99 8.09 2.29
CA VAL A 36 14.29 7.50 2.68
C VAL A 36 14.50 6.14 2.02
N ALA A 37 13.48 5.27 2.03
CA ALA A 37 13.55 3.97 1.37
C ALA A 37 13.79 4.10 -0.15
N THR A 38 13.13 5.05 -0.80
CA THR A 38 13.32 5.35 -2.24
C THR A 38 14.73 5.85 -2.53
N LEU A 39 15.30 6.71 -1.67
CA LEU A 39 16.68 7.17 -1.81
C LEU A 39 17.69 6.03 -1.69
N ILE A 40 17.53 5.15 -0.70
CA ILE A 40 18.38 3.97 -0.53
C ILE A 40 18.24 3.02 -1.74
N GLN A 41 17.06 2.90 -2.30
CA GLN A 41 16.81 2.09 -3.49
C GLN A 41 17.49 2.65 -4.74
N ALA A 42 17.44 3.98 -4.93
CA ALA A 42 18.04 4.67 -6.06
C ALA A 42 19.57 4.77 -5.95
N PHE A 43 20.06 5.02 -4.73
CA PHE A 43 21.50 5.13 -4.42
C PHE A 43 21.93 3.97 -3.54
N PRO A 44 22.34 2.83 -4.13
CA PRO A 44 22.63 1.64 -3.35
C PRO A 44 23.85 1.86 -2.43
N ILE A 45 23.64 1.53 -1.16
CA ILE A 45 24.70 1.58 -0.15
C ILE A 45 25.45 0.25 -0.17
N HIS A 46 26.77 0.31 -0.34
CA HIS A 46 27.64 -0.86 -0.30
C HIS A 46 28.25 -1.00 1.10
N LEU A 47 27.80 -1.98 1.86
CA LEU A 47 28.40 -2.37 3.14
C LEU A 47 29.24 -3.64 2.91
N GLY A 48 30.48 -3.48 2.48
CA GLY A 48 31.37 -4.59 2.19
C GLY A 48 30.82 -5.51 1.09
N LYS A 49 30.41 -6.74 1.45
CA LYS A 49 29.87 -7.73 0.50
C LYS A 49 28.37 -7.63 0.28
N ILE A 50 27.65 -6.83 1.08
CA ILE A 50 26.21 -6.67 1.02
C ILE A 50 25.87 -5.36 0.29
N ARG A 51 25.06 -5.47 -0.75
CA ARG A 51 24.52 -4.32 -1.48
C ARG A 51 23.07 -4.12 -1.05
N ILE A 52 22.78 -2.97 -0.44
CA ILE A 52 21.43 -2.56 -0.05
C ILE A 52 20.96 -1.57 -1.11
N GLY A 53 19.84 -1.89 -1.77
CA GLY A 53 19.29 -1.14 -2.91
C GLY A 53 19.67 -1.73 -4.25
N SER A 54 18.75 -1.63 -5.21
CA SER A 54 18.94 -2.18 -6.56
C SER A 54 19.68 -1.24 -7.52
N GLY A 55 19.76 0.06 -7.19
CA GLY A 55 20.26 1.10 -8.10
C GLY A 55 19.27 1.43 -9.23
N LEU A 56 18.03 1.07 -9.06
CA LEU A 56 16.95 1.41 -9.97
C LEU A 56 16.11 2.55 -9.38
N PRO A 57 15.68 3.54 -10.18
CA PRO A 57 14.84 4.63 -9.73
C PRO A 57 13.39 4.16 -9.55
N ILE A 58 13.18 3.22 -8.61
CA ILE A 58 11.87 2.69 -8.27
C ILE A 58 11.42 3.38 -6.99
N MET A 59 10.26 4.03 -7.04
CA MET A 59 9.64 4.63 -5.86
C MET A 59 9.08 3.52 -4.98
N LEU A 60 9.53 3.47 -3.73
CA LEU A 60 8.99 2.59 -2.71
C LEU A 60 7.85 3.29 -1.99
N GLY A 61 6.77 2.58 -1.82
CA GLY A 61 5.57 3.08 -1.17
C GLY A 61 4.96 2.05 -0.23
N LEU A 62 3.87 2.43 0.41
CA LEU A 62 3.10 1.54 1.27
C LEU A 62 2.37 0.49 0.44
N THR A 63 2.34 -0.72 0.96
CA THR A 63 1.68 -1.85 0.30
C THR A 63 0.24 -1.98 0.77
N TYR A 64 -0.70 -1.89 -0.16
CA TYR A 64 -2.13 -2.09 0.14
C TYR A 64 -2.47 -3.52 0.56
N THR A 65 -1.60 -4.48 0.28
CA THR A 65 -1.78 -5.90 0.64
C THR A 65 -2.04 -6.12 2.13
N PHE A 66 -1.38 -5.35 3.00
CA PHE A 66 -1.53 -5.46 4.44
C PHE A 66 -2.61 -4.55 5.03
N LEU A 67 -3.20 -3.69 4.21
CA LEU A 67 -4.19 -2.72 4.66
C LEU A 67 -5.41 -3.37 5.33
N PRO A 68 -6.00 -4.47 4.80
CA PRO A 68 -7.12 -5.15 5.47
C PRO A 68 -6.77 -5.63 6.87
N ILE A 69 -5.54 -6.17 7.04
CA ILE A 69 -5.06 -6.65 8.34
C ILE A 69 -4.82 -5.48 9.29
N CYS A 70 -4.19 -4.40 8.79
CA CYS A 70 -3.96 -3.19 9.59
C CYS A 70 -5.28 -2.58 10.08
N LEU A 71 -6.30 -2.53 9.24
CA LEU A 71 -7.63 -2.05 9.60
C LEU A 71 -8.29 -2.94 10.65
N ALA A 72 -8.23 -4.27 10.48
CA ALA A 72 -8.79 -5.21 11.44
C ALA A 72 -8.14 -5.11 12.82
N VAL A 73 -6.83 -4.86 12.89
CA VAL A 73 -6.10 -4.65 14.16
C VAL A 73 -6.39 -3.27 14.74
N ALA A 74 -6.45 -2.23 13.89
CA ALA A 74 -6.69 -0.85 14.33
C ALA A 74 -8.10 -0.64 14.91
N THR A 75 -9.09 -1.39 14.41
CA THR A 75 -10.48 -1.35 14.90
C THR A 75 -10.73 -2.19 16.14
N ASN A 76 -9.78 -3.02 16.55
CA ASN A 76 -9.93 -3.86 17.74
C ASN A 76 -9.49 -3.07 18.98
N GLU A 77 -10.44 -2.84 19.90
CA GLU A 77 -10.22 -2.07 21.13
C GLU A 77 -9.16 -2.71 22.06
N GLU A 78 -8.99 -4.03 22.03
CA GLU A 78 -8.02 -4.73 22.88
C GLU A 78 -6.59 -4.64 22.35
N LEU A 79 -6.40 -4.59 21.01
CA LEU A 79 -5.08 -4.62 20.41
C LEU A 79 -4.48 -3.22 20.23
N GLY A 80 -5.26 -2.30 19.70
CA GLY A 80 -4.85 -0.89 19.52
C GLY A 80 -3.62 -0.65 18.65
N LEU A 81 -3.28 0.62 18.52
CA LEU A 81 -2.15 1.10 17.72
C LEU A 81 -0.76 0.61 18.18
N PRO A 82 -0.46 0.52 19.50
CA PRO A 82 0.85 0.04 19.94
C PRO A 82 1.16 -1.38 19.47
N VAL A 83 0.13 -2.25 19.49
CA VAL A 83 0.28 -3.63 19.00
C VAL A 83 0.49 -3.66 17.48
N LEU A 84 -0.21 -2.79 16.74
CA LEU A 84 -0.03 -2.65 15.29
C LEU A 84 1.41 -2.27 14.94
N PHE A 85 1.97 -1.25 15.60
CA PHE A 85 3.36 -0.84 15.37
C PHE A 85 4.38 -1.89 15.82
N GLY A 86 4.12 -2.56 16.96
CA GLY A 86 4.94 -3.68 17.42
C GLY A 86 4.97 -4.83 16.42
N ALA A 87 3.81 -5.22 15.89
CA ALA A 87 3.69 -6.25 14.87
C ALA A 87 4.42 -5.87 13.58
N GLN A 88 4.36 -4.59 13.16
CA GLN A 88 5.09 -4.11 11.98
C GLN A 88 6.61 -4.18 12.18
N LEU A 89 7.14 -3.88 13.35
CA LEU A 89 8.57 -4.03 13.65
C LEU A 89 9.02 -5.49 13.54
N VAL A 90 8.25 -6.42 14.11
CA VAL A 90 8.52 -7.86 14.01
C VAL A 90 8.43 -8.32 12.55
N ALA A 91 7.44 -7.86 11.81
CA ALA A 91 7.28 -8.14 10.38
C ALA A 91 8.47 -7.61 9.56
N ALA A 92 8.97 -6.41 9.86
CA ALA A 92 10.15 -5.85 9.20
C ALA A 92 11.40 -6.69 9.44
N LEU A 93 11.64 -7.13 10.69
CA LEU A 93 12.75 -8.02 11.01
C LEU A 93 12.64 -9.37 10.31
N SER A 94 11.44 -9.97 10.29
CA SER A 94 11.20 -11.24 9.59
C SER A 94 11.39 -11.09 8.07
N SER A 95 11.03 -9.95 7.49
CA SER A 95 11.22 -9.67 6.07
C SER A 95 12.70 -9.65 5.66
N VAL A 96 13.59 -9.17 6.53
CA VAL A 96 15.05 -9.23 6.30
C VAL A 96 15.49 -10.69 6.22
N PHE A 97 15.02 -11.54 7.13
CA PHE A 97 15.35 -12.97 7.10
C PHE A 97 14.82 -13.64 5.81
N VAL A 98 13.57 -13.36 5.45
CA VAL A 98 12.95 -13.87 4.22
C VAL A 98 13.72 -13.43 2.98
N ALA A 99 14.25 -12.19 2.96
CA ALA A 99 15.04 -11.70 1.83
C ALA A 99 16.29 -12.54 1.54
N PHE A 100 16.93 -13.11 2.56
CA PHE A 100 18.06 -14.04 2.37
C PHE A 100 17.63 -15.40 1.84
N VAL A 101 16.44 -15.87 2.18
CA VAL A 101 15.89 -17.16 1.78
C VAL A 101 15.21 -17.09 0.40
N LEU A 102 14.74 -15.90 0.01
CA LEU A 102 13.99 -15.66 -1.23
C LEU A 102 14.67 -16.17 -2.52
N PRO A 103 15.99 -16.00 -2.73
CA PRO A 103 16.68 -16.52 -3.91
C PRO A 103 16.54 -18.04 -4.08
N TYR A 104 16.52 -18.77 -2.95
CA TYR A 104 16.36 -20.22 -2.95
C TYR A 104 14.92 -20.65 -3.22
N ILE A 105 13.96 -19.93 -2.63
CA ILE A 105 12.53 -20.21 -2.78
C ILE A 105 12.02 -19.81 -4.16
N ARG A 106 12.54 -18.74 -4.77
CA ARG A 106 12.11 -18.23 -6.08
C ARG A 106 12.10 -19.32 -7.17
N LYS A 107 12.98 -20.31 -7.08
CA LYS A 107 13.03 -21.45 -8.02
C LYS A 107 11.76 -22.32 -7.98
N PHE A 108 11.06 -22.34 -6.84
CA PHE A 108 9.84 -23.13 -6.63
C PHE A 108 8.56 -22.36 -6.94
N PHE A 109 8.66 -21.05 -7.27
CA PHE A 109 7.51 -20.22 -7.59
C PHE A 109 7.29 -20.15 -9.11
N PRO A 110 6.51 -21.05 -9.70
CA PRO A 110 6.12 -20.93 -11.09
C PRO A 110 5.24 -19.68 -11.31
N PRO A 111 5.20 -19.13 -12.53
CA PRO A 111 4.42 -17.92 -12.85
C PRO A 111 2.94 -18.00 -12.47
N ILE A 112 2.37 -19.21 -12.48
CA ILE A 112 0.96 -19.45 -12.13
C ILE A 112 0.70 -19.15 -10.64
N VAL A 113 1.62 -19.53 -9.74
CA VAL A 113 1.51 -19.25 -8.31
C VAL A 113 1.57 -17.75 -8.05
N THR A 114 2.49 -17.05 -8.71
CA THR A 114 2.60 -15.59 -8.62
C THR A 114 1.33 -14.91 -9.12
N GLY A 115 0.76 -15.36 -10.24
CA GLY A 115 -0.50 -14.86 -10.76
C GLY A 115 -1.67 -15.06 -9.80
N THR A 116 -1.78 -16.25 -9.20
CA THR A 116 -2.82 -16.55 -8.22
C THR A 116 -2.72 -15.67 -6.97
N ILE A 117 -1.50 -15.42 -6.48
CA ILE A 117 -1.27 -14.53 -5.33
C ILE A 117 -1.72 -13.11 -5.66
N ILE A 118 -1.36 -12.58 -6.84
CA ILE A 118 -1.76 -11.22 -7.26
C ILE A 118 -3.29 -11.11 -7.34
N VAL A 119 -3.96 -12.10 -7.91
CA VAL A 119 -5.44 -12.12 -7.98
C VAL A 119 -6.05 -12.16 -6.57
N SER A 120 -5.52 -12.99 -5.67
CA SER A 120 -6.00 -13.08 -4.29
C SER A 120 -5.86 -11.74 -3.54
N ILE A 121 -4.74 -11.06 -3.73
CA ILE A 121 -4.51 -9.70 -3.18
C ILE A 121 -5.55 -8.72 -3.74
N GLY A 122 -5.78 -8.75 -5.05
CA GLY A 122 -6.79 -7.89 -5.70
C GLY A 122 -8.18 -8.10 -5.12
N ILE A 123 -8.59 -9.35 -4.93
CA ILE A 123 -9.90 -9.69 -4.32
C ILE A 123 -9.97 -9.20 -2.86
N SER A 124 -8.91 -9.37 -2.08
CA SER A 124 -8.87 -8.90 -0.69
C SER A 124 -8.99 -7.38 -0.57
N CYS A 125 -8.45 -6.64 -1.52
CA CYS A 125 -8.55 -5.18 -1.55
C CYS A 125 -9.90 -4.67 -2.13
N PHE A 126 -10.72 -5.56 -2.72
CA PHE A 126 -11.96 -5.16 -3.39
C PHE A 126 -12.95 -4.52 -2.43
N SER A 127 -13.09 -5.04 -1.22
CA SER A 127 -13.99 -4.48 -0.20
C SER A 127 -13.61 -3.04 0.14
N ILE A 128 -12.32 -2.77 0.33
CA ILE A 128 -11.80 -1.42 0.63
C ILE A 128 -12.05 -0.47 -0.55
N ALA A 129 -11.83 -0.96 -1.78
CA ALA A 129 -12.08 -0.19 -2.99
C ALA A 129 -13.57 0.16 -3.13
N ALA A 130 -14.47 -0.79 -2.84
CA ALA A 130 -15.91 -0.58 -2.90
C ALA A 130 -16.38 0.49 -1.88
N TYR A 131 -15.86 0.45 -0.65
CA TYR A 131 -16.15 1.48 0.35
C TYR A 131 -15.66 2.87 -0.08
N ASN A 132 -14.46 2.96 -0.64
CA ASN A 132 -13.92 4.24 -1.12
C ASN A 132 -14.68 4.77 -2.34
N LEU A 133 -15.13 3.90 -3.24
CA LEU A 133 -16.02 4.27 -4.38
C LEU A 133 -17.38 4.77 -3.91
N ALA A 134 -17.90 4.21 -2.83
CA ALA A 134 -19.19 4.60 -2.27
C ALA A 134 -19.15 5.95 -1.52
N GLY A 135 -17.97 6.56 -1.31
CA GLY A 135 -17.80 7.85 -0.65
C GLY A 135 -16.91 7.82 0.59
N GLY A 136 -16.38 6.63 0.96
CA GLY A 136 -15.52 6.46 2.14
C GLY A 136 -16.29 6.14 3.41
N GLN A 137 -15.57 5.61 4.41
CA GLN A 137 -16.16 5.27 5.72
C GLN A 137 -16.42 6.55 6.53
N GLY A 138 -17.64 6.71 7.04
CA GLY A 138 -18.02 7.83 7.90
C GLY A 138 -18.58 9.05 7.18
N ASP A 139 -18.69 9.04 5.86
CA ASP A 139 -19.34 10.12 5.12
C ASP A 139 -20.88 9.91 5.14
N PRO A 140 -21.68 10.94 5.54
CA PRO A 140 -23.14 10.88 5.51
C PRO A 140 -23.72 10.68 4.09
N THR A 141 -22.92 10.93 3.05
CA THR A 141 -23.31 10.71 1.65
C THR A 141 -22.91 9.34 1.11
N MET A 142 -22.44 8.44 1.98
CA MET A 142 -22.02 7.10 1.61
C MET A 142 -23.14 6.33 0.92
N GLY A 143 -22.86 5.75 -0.25
CA GLY A 143 -23.80 4.95 -1.02
C GLY A 143 -24.71 5.75 -1.96
N GLN A 144 -24.60 7.07 -2.03
CA GLN A 144 -25.37 7.87 -2.98
C GLN A 144 -24.92 7.58 -4.42
N LEU A 145 -25.90 7.62 -5.34
CA LEU A 145 -25.67 7.38 -6.77
C LEU A 145 -24.61 8.30 -7.36
N HIS A 146 -24.50 9.51 -6.86
CA HIS A 146 -23.48 10.49 -7.28
C HIS A 146 -22.06 9.99 -7.07
N ASN A 147 -21.76 9.39 -5.91
CA ASN A 147 -20.44 8.85 -5.57
C ASN A 147 -20.09 7.66 -6.49
N TRP A 148 -21.07 6.78 -6.75
CA TRP A 148 -20.90 5.66 -7.68
C TRP A 148 -20.65 6.10 -9.13
N LEU A 149 -21.31 7.17 -9.57
CA LEU A 149 -21.09 7.73 -10.91
C LEU A 149 -19.70 8.33 -11.04
N ILE A 150 -19.24 9.09 -10.05
CA ILE A 150 -17.89 9.66 -10.05
C ILE A 150 -16.84 8.54 -10.01
N GLY A 151 -16.99 7.58 -9.09
CA GLY A 151 -16.08 6.45 -8.97
C GLY A 151 -16.03 5.59 -10.24
N GLY A 152 -17.18 5.31 -10.83
CA GLY A 152 -17.29 4.59 -12.11
C GLY A 152 -16.62 5.34 -13.26
N LEU A 153 -16.81 6.65 -13.34
CA LEU A 153 -16.15 7.50 -14.34
C LEU A 153 -14.64 7.44 -14.20
N VAL A 154 -14.12 7.52 -12.97
CA VAL A 154 -12.66 7.41 -12.70
C VAL A 154 -12.13 6.06 -13.17
N ILE A 155 -12.81 4.96 -12.86
CA ILE A 155 -12.42 3.62 -13.32
C ILE A 155 -12.36 3.57 -14.85
N VAL A 156 -13.39 4.07 -15.53
CA VAL A 156 -13.44 4.09 -17.00
C VAL A 156 -12.28 4.88 -17.58
N VAL A 157 -11.96 6.04 -17.00
CA VAL A 157 -10.82 6.86 -17.43
C VAL A 157 -9.50 6.12 -17.23
N ILE A 158 -9.28 5.49 -16.06
CA ILE A 158 -8.06 4.73 -15.78
C ILE A 158 -7.91 3.57 -16.78
N VAL A 159 -8.97 2.80 -17.00
CA VAL A 159 -8.96 1.67 -17.96
C VAL A 159 -8.71 2.17 -19.38
N ALA A 160 -9.35 3.26 -19.79
CA ALA A 160 -9.13 3.85 -21.10
C ALA A 160 -7.68 4.35 -21.27
N CYS A 161 -7.14 5.06 -20.28
CA CYS A 161 -5.74 5.52 -20.30
C CYS A 161 -4.75 4.35 -20.29
N SER A 162 -5.05 3.28 -19.56
CA SER A 162 -4.21 2.07 -19.53
C SER A 162 -4.26 1.30 -20.85
N ALA A 163 -5.43 1.19 -21.47
CA ALA A 163 -5.63 0.43 -22.71
C ALA A 163 -5.15 1.18 -23.97
N PHE A 164 -5.41 2.49 -24.04
CA PHE A 164 -5.11 3.31 -25.20
C PHE A 164 -3.89 4.22 -25.02
N GLY A 165 -3.45 4.44 -23.77
CA GLY A 165 -2.28 5.26 -23.46
C GLY A 165 -0.99 4.60 -23.91
N LYS A 166 -0.11 5.38 -24.59
CA LYS A 166 1.23 4.95 -24.95
C LYS A 166 2.29 5.66 -24.10
N GLY A 167 3.29 4.93 -23.63
CA GLY A 167 4.43 5.50 -22.91
C GLY A 167 4.05 6.11 -21.54
N MET A 168 4.32 7.40 -21.33
CA MET A 168 4.12 8.08 -20.04
C MET A 168 2.66 8.12 -19.57
N VAL A 169 1.69 8.17 -20.48
CA VAL A 169 0.26 8.21 -20.13
C VAL A 169 -0.19 6.90 -19.51
N SER A 170 0.22 5.77 -20.04
CA SER A 170 -0.06 4.45 -19.45
C SER A 170 0.64 4.28 -18.10
N ALA A 171 1.86 4.78 -17.94
CA ALA A 171 2.57 4.72 -16.66
C ALA A 171 1.97 5.66 -15.59
N ALA A 172 1.32 6.75 -15.98
CA ALA A 172 0.66 7.68 -15.08
C ALA A 172 -0.76 7.22 -14.65
N ALA A 173 -1.36 6.27 -15.40
CA ALA A 173 -2.69 5.73 -15.11
C ALA A 173 -2.68 4.66 -14.01
N VAL A 174 -1.50 4.13 -13.65
CA VAL A 174 -1.26 3.15 -12.58
C VAL A 174 -0.68 3.85 -11.36
#